data_f93dcb25b502774cee50dbc3f8ac6635
#
_entry.id   f93dcb25b502774cee50dbc3f8ac6635
#
_cell.length_a   1.000
_cell.length_b   1.000
_cell.length_c   1.000
_cell.angle_alpha   90.00
_cell.angle_beta   90.00
_cell.angle_gamma   90.00
#
_symmetry.space_group_name_H-M   'P 1'
#
loop_
_entity.id
_entity.type
_entity.pdbx_description
1 polymer ?
#
loop_
_entity_poly.entity_id
_entity_poly.type
_entity_poly.pdbx_seq_one_letter_code
_entity_poly.pdbx_strand_id
1 'polypeptide(L)'
;MENYAAEIQAKVFLHEEKDGKLSDKEVQEAERLMQMTGELKTVDRQMGQSRRAYYKELKKVIEASDVVLQVLDARDPEGCRSEEIEKTVVAGGKKLIQVMNKIDLVPPQNARAWQRYLRGEFPVVLFKASQQN
;
A
#
# COMPACT_ATOMS: atom_id res chain seq x y z
N MET A 1 -16.19 2.26 0.00
CA MET A 1 -16.49 1.04 -0.75
C MET A 1 -15.37 0.61 -1.69
N GLU A 2 -14.71 1.52 -2.39
CA GLU A 2 -13.57 1.21 -3.26
C GLU A 2 -12.36 0.62 -2.50
N ASN A 3 -12.10 1.09 -1.28
CA ASN A 3 -11.01 0.58 -0.44
C ASN A 3 -11.21 -0.87 0.03
N TYR A 4 -12.45 -1.30 0.20
CA TYR A 4 -12.76 -2.64 0.70
C TYR A 4 -12.46 -3.74 -0.35
N ALA A 5 -12.80 -3.47 -1.61
CA ALA A 5 -12.49 -4.38 -2.72
C ALA A 5 -10.98 -4.50 -2.96
N ALA A 6 -10.26 -3.39 -2.86
CA ALA A 6 -8.80 -3.37 -2.96
C ALA A 6 -8.11 -4.12 -1.82
N GLU A 7 -8.63 -3.99 -0.60
CA GLU A 7 -8.11 -4.68 0.59
C GLU A 7 -8.33 -6.19 0.52
N ILE A 8 -9.48 -6.63 0.04
CA ILE A 8 -9.77 -8.05 -0.18
C ILE A 8 -8.89 -8.62 -1.30
N GLN A 9 -8.71 -7.90 -2.39
CA GLN A 9 -7.82 -8.33 -3.49
C GLN A 9 -6.37 -8.44 -3.04
N ALA A 10 -5.90 -7.52 -2.20
CA ALA A 10 -4.56 -7.58 -1.62
C ALA A 10 -4.40 -8.79 -0.69
N LYS A 11 -5.40 -9.09 0.14
CA LYS A 11 -5.42 -10.28 1.01
C LYS A 11 -5.44 -11.58 0.21
N VAL A 12 -6.24 -11.63 -0.86
CA VAL A 12 -6.28 -12.77 -1.79
C VAL A 12 -4.93 -12.99 -2.46
N PHE A 13 -4.30 -11.93 -2.92
CA PHE A 13 -2.98 -11.99 -3.56
C PHE A 13 -1.89 -12.52 -2.62
N LEU A 14 -1.86 -12.06 -1.38
CA LEU A 14 -0.89 -12.51 -0.37
C LEU A 14 -1.11 -13.97 0.05
N HIS A 15 -2.35 -14.44 0.04
CA HIS A 15 -2.68 -15.84 0.34
C HIS A 15 -2.26 -16.78 -0.79
N GLU A 16 -2.45 -16.40 -2.05
CA GLU A 16 -2.00 -17.19 -3.21
C GLU A 16 -0.48 -17.37 -3.24
N GLU A 17 0.26 -16.39 -2.72
CA GLU A 17 1.74 -16.46 -2.68
C GLU A 17 2.28 -17.32 -1.53
N LYS A 18 1.52 -17.48 -0.46
CA LYS A 18 1.98 -18.23 0.73
C LYS A 18 1.77 -19.74 0.65
N ASP A 19 0.68 -20.25 0.08
CA ASP A 19 0.37 -21.70 0.05
C ASP A 19 -0.56 -22.15 -1.08
N GLY A 20 -0.83 -21.34 -2.07
CA GLY A 20 -1.48 -21.75 -3.32
C GLY A 20 -2.94 -22.15 -3.24
N LYS A 21 -3.64 -22.01 -2.12
CA LYS A 21 -5.08 -22.25 -2.04
C LYS A 21 -5.77 -21.38 -1.01
N LEU A 22 -6.64 -20.51 -1.50
CA LEU A 22 -7.67 -19.88 -0.69
C LEU A 22 -8.62 -20.95 -0.15
N SER A 23 -9.11 -20.77 1.06
CA SER A 23 -10.20 -21.60 1.56
C SER A 23 -11.46 -21.35 0.73
N ASP A 24 -12.27 -22.39 0.53
CA ASP A 24 -13.50 -22.31 -0.28
C ASP A 24 -14.45 -21.19 0.18
N LYS A 25 -14.38 -20.81 1.46
CA LYS A 25 -15.15 -19.70 2.03
C LYS A 25 -14.66 -18.32 1.56
N GLU A 26 -13.36 -18.12 1.47
CA GLU A 26 -12.77 -16.85 1.00
C GLU A 26 -12.99 -16.67 -0.50
N VAL A 27 -12.94 -17.76 -1.27
CA VAL A 27 -13.29 -17.75 -2.69
C VAL A 27 -14.76 -17.39 -2.89
N GLN A 28 -15.67 -17.99 -2.11
CA GLN A 28 -17.10 -17.72 -2.21
C GLN A 28 -17.46 -16.29 -1.78
N GLU A 29 -16.76 -15.74 -0.79
CA GLU A 29 -16.96 -14.36 -0.33
C GLU A 29 -16.45 -13.36 -1.37
N ALA A 30 -15.30 -13.63 -1.98
CA ALA A 30 -14.76 -12.84 -3.09
C ALA A 30 -15.67 -12.91 -4.32
N GLU A 31 -16.20 -14.09 -4.66
CA GLU A 31 -17.15 -14.26 -5.76
C GLU A 31 -18.50 -13.56 -5.50
N ARG A 32 -18.98 -13.58 -4.27
CA ARG A 32 -20.20 -12.87 -3.86
C ARG A 32 -20.05 -11.37 -3.99
N LEU A 33 -18.92 -10.82 -3.57
CA LEU A 33 -18.59 -9.39 -3.70
C LEU A 33 -18.43 -9.00 -5.17
N MET A 34 -17.84 -9.87 -5.99
CA MET A 34 -17.73 -9.67 -7.44
C MET A 34 -19.10 -9.72 -8.14
N GLN A 35 -20.02 -10.57 -7.68
CA GLN A 35 -21.38 -10.65 -8.25
C GLN A 35 -22.24 -9.43 -7.92
N MET A 36 -22.02 -8.78 -6.77
CA MET A 36 -22.74 -7.56 -6.38
C MET A 36 -22.33 -6.32 -7.19
N THR A 37 -21.17 -6.34 -7.83
CA THR A 37 -20.62 -5.23 -8.61
C THR A 37 -20.69 -5.43 -10.13
N GLY A 38 -21.62 -6.20 -10.59
CA GLY A 38 -22.01 -6.66 -11.96
C GLY A 38 -21.30 -6.15 -13.22
N GLU A 39 -20.86 -4.91 -13.29
CA GLU A 39 -20.19 -4.34 -14.46
C GLU A 39 -18.66 -4.22 -14.34
N LEU A 40 -18.12 -4.49 -13.18
CA LEU A 40 -16.68 -4.40 -12.91
C LEU A 40 -15.89 -5.66 -13.35
N LYS A 41 -16.56 -6.70 -13.82
CA LYS A 41 -15.92 -8.00 -14.11
C LYS A 41 -14.86 -7.97 -15.20
N THR A 42 -15.01 -7.15 -16.20
CA THR A 42 -14.03 -7.05 -17.30
C THR A 42 -12.92 -6.06 -17.01
N VAL A 43 -13.25 -4.95 -16.39
CA VAL A 43 -12.27 -3.95 -15.94
C VAL A 43 -11.41 -4.51 -14.80
N ASP A 44 -12.02 -5.28 -13.92
CA ASP A 44 -11.36 -5.87 -12.76
C ASP A 44 -10.38 -6.99 -13.11
N ARG A 45 -10.65 -7.79 -14.15
CA ARG A 45 -9.69 -8.81 -14.64
C ARG A 45 -8.43 -8.17 -15.21
N GLN A 46 -8.56 -7.09 -15.98
CA GLN A 46 -7.41 -6.37 -16.52
C GLN A 46 -6.66 -5.62 -15.42
N MET A 47 -7.36 -4.99 -14.48
CA MET A 47 -6.76 -4.35 -13.31
C MET A 47 -6.14 -5.35 -12.35
N GLY A 48 -6.73 -6.53 -12.16
CA GLY A 48 -6.18 -7.60 -11.33
C GLY A 48 -4.85 -8.12 -11.86
N GLN A 49 -4.72 -8.31 -13.17
CA GLN A 49 -3.47 -8.71 -13.81
C GLN A 49 -2.40 -7.61 -13.73
N SER A 50 -2.79 -6.36 -13.93
CA SER A 50 -1.89 -5.21 -13.81
C SER A 50 -1.40 -5.03 -12.38
N ARG A 51 -2.25 -5.24 -11.39
CA ARG A 51 -1.86 -5.20 -9.97
C ARG A 51 -0.92 -6.34 -9.61
N ARG A 52 -1.17 -7.57 -10.06
CA ARG A 52 -0.27 -8.71 -9.85
C ARG A 52 1.11 -8.47 -10.45
N ALA A 53 1.17 -7.95 -11.66
CA ALA A 53 2.43 -7.57 -12.30
C ALA A 53 3.14 -6.47 -11.51
N TYR A 54 2.42 -5.46 -11.05
CA TYR A 54 2.95 -4.38 -10.23
C TYR A 54 3.54 -4.89 -8.90
N TYR A 55 2.80 -5.70 -8.16
CA TYR A 55 3.28 -6.27 -6.90
C TYR A 55 4.48 -7.20 -7.09
N LYS A 56 4.50 -7.96 -8.16
CA LYS A 56 5.63 -8.82 -8.51
C LYS A 56 6.90 -8.01 -8.78
N GLU A 57 6.78 -6.92 -9.51
CA GLU A 57 7.90 -5.99 -9.75
C GLU A 57 8.31 -5.26 -8.46
N LEU A 58 7.35 -4.82 -7.65
CA LEU A 58 7.62 -4.20 -6.36
C LEU A 58 8.38 -5.12 -5.42
N LYS A 59 8.01 -6.40 -5.36
CA LYS A 59 8.72 -7.40 -4.56
C LYS A 59 10.17 -7.56 -4.99
N LYS A 60 10.43 -7.60 -6.30
CA LYS A 60 11.81 -7.64 -6.84
C LYS A 60 12.61 -6.40 -6.44
N VAL A 61 11.99 -5.23 -6.50
CA VAL A 61 12.61 -3.96 -6.10
C VAL A 61 12.94 -3.98 -4.62
N ILE A 62 12.03 -4.45 -3.77
CA ILE A 62 12.25 -4.56 -2.33
C ILE A 62 13.40 -5.53 -2.04
N GLU A 63 13.43 -6.69 -2.69
CA GLU A 63 14.49 -7.68 -2.51
C GLU A 63 15.86 -7.16 -2.92
N ALA A 64 15.92 -6.34 -3.97
CA ALA A 64 17.15 -5.73 -4.46
C ALA A 64 17.60 -4.49 -3.69
N SER A 65 16.77 -3.96 -2.79
CA SER A 65 17.02 -2.72 -2.06
C SER A 65 17.51 -3.00 -0.64
N ASP A 66 18.34 -2.11 -0.11
CA ASP A 66 18.73 -2.11 1.30
C ASP A 66 17.82 -1.19 2.12
N VAL A 67 17.38 -0.11 1.50
CA VAL A 67 16.49 0.90 2.08
C VAL A 67 15.31 1.13 1.14
N VAL A 68 14.11 1.11 1.69
CA VAL A 68 12.87 1.40 0.96
C VAL A 68 12.30 2.71 1.46
N LEU A 69 11.97 3.61 0.55
CA LEU A 69 11.30 4.85 0.86
C LEU A 69 9.81 4.71 0.56
N GLN A 70 8.98 4.87 1.57
CA GLN A 70 7.54 4.94 1.44
C GLN A 70 7.11 6.40 1.39
N VAL A 71 6.63 6.85 0.23
CA VAL A 71 6.20 8.23 0.04
C VAL A 71 4.73 8.37 0.43
N LEU A 72 4.45 9.26 1.37
CA LEU A 72 3.12 9.53 1.88
C LEU A 72 2.71 10.97 1.52
N ASP A 73 1.42 11.16 1.25
CA ASP A 73 0.85 12.50 1.08
C ASP A 73 0.52 13.10 2.45
N ALA A 74 1.04 14.29 2.74
CA ALA A 74 0.85 14.95 4.03
C ALA A 74 -0.62 15.29 4.35
N ARG A 75 -1.49 15.31 3.35
CA ARG A 75 -2.93 15.53 3.53
C ARG A 75 -3.64 14.33 4.15
N ASP A 76 -3.15 13.12 3.87
CA ASP A 76 -3.68 11.86 4.42
C ASP A 76 -2.56 10.80 4.50
N PRO A 77 -1.63 10.91 5.44
CA PRO A 77 -0.52 9.96 5.54
C PRO A 77 -0.96 8.53 5.82
N GLU A 78 -1.93 8.32 6.70
CA GLU A 78 -2.45 6.99 7.02
C GLU A 78 -3.13 6.32 5.83
N GLY A 79 -3.87 7.07 5.01
CA GLY A 79 -4.51 6.56 3.81
C GLY A 79 -3.52 6.14 2.72
N CYS A 80 -2.30 6.65 2.76
CA CYS A 80 -1.23 6.32 1.81
C CYS A 80 -0.36 5.14 2.26
N ARG A 81 -0.44 4.73 3.52
CA ARG A 81 0.34 3.62 4.06
C ARG A 81 -0.13 2.27 3.53
N SER A 82 0.81 1.38 3.33
CA SER A 82 0.54 -0.04 3.10
C SER A 82 1.25 -0.86 4.17
N GLU A 83 0.51 -1.32 5.16
CA GLU A 83 1.03 -2.15 6.24
C GLU A 83 1.65 -3.46 5.72
N GLU A 84 1.11 -3.99 4.65
CA GLU A 84 1.59 -5.24 4.05
C GLU A 84 2.98 -5.06 3.44
N ILE A 85 3.20 -3.97 2.73
CA ILE A 85 4.51 -3.61 2.18
C ILE A 85 5.50 -3.33 3.32
N GLU A 86 5.08 -2.60 4.35
CA GLU A 86 5.88 -2.33 5.53
C GLU A 86 6.33 -3.63 6.21
N LYS A 87 5.42 -4.57 6.43
CA LYS A 87 5.72 -5.88 7.00
C LYS A 87 6.66 -6.70 6.11
N THR A 88 6.46 -6.67 4.81
CA THR A 88 7.33 -7.35 3.84
C THR A 88 8.76 -6.80 3.88
N VAL A 89 8.90 -5.49 3.93
CA VAL A 89 10.21 -4.81 4.02
C VAL A 89 10.93 -5.18 5.31
N VAL A 90 10.24 -5.10 6.43
CA VAL A 90 10.81 -5.44 7.76
C VAL A 90 11.16 -6.92 7.84
N ALA A 91 10.30 -7.81 7.36
CA ALA A 91 10.54 -9.26 7.35
C ALA A 91 11.74 -9.63 6.47
N GLY A 92 11.99 -8.87 5.41
CA GLY A 92 13.18 -9.03 4.56
C GLY A 92 14.47 -8.47 5.15
N GLY A 93 14.43 -7.91 6.37
CA GLY A 93 15.60 -7.29 7.01
C GLY A 93 16.00 -5.95 6.39
N LYS A 94 15.12 -5.33 5.63
CA LYS A 94 15.35 -4.05 4.96
C LYS A 94 14.93 -2.90 5.88
N LYS A 95 15.46 -1.71 5.61
CA LYS A 95 15.08 -0.48 6.31
C LYS A 95 13.96 0.22 5.56
N LEU A 96 12.95 0.66 6.29
CA LEU A 96 11.87 1.49 5.76
C LEU A 96 11.99 2.91 6.33
N ILE A 97 11.95 3.88 5.43
CA ILE A 97 11.86 5.31 5.79
C ILE A 97 10.61 5.87 5.15
N GLN A 98 9.78 6.53 5.95
CA GLN A 98 8.59 7.22 5.45
C GLN A 98 8.96 8.64 5.06
N VAL A 99 8.58 9.04 3.85
CA VAL A 99 8.78 10.39 3.33
C VAL A 99 7.42 11.05 3.18
N MET A 100 7.12 12.01 4.04
CA MET A 100 5.86 12.75 3.98
C MET A 100 6.02 13.93 3.05
N ASN A 101 5.48 13.80 1.84
CA ASN A 101 5.54 14.79 0.78
C ASN A 101 4.35 15.76 0.84
N LYS A 102 4.42 16.84 0.11
CA LYS A 102 3.38 17.88 0.01
C LYS A 102 3.07 18.57 1.34
N ILE A 103 4.07 18.75 2.18
CA ILE A 103 3.92 19.43 3.48
C ILE A 103 3.49 20.89 3.36
N ASP A 104 3.67 21.50 2.20
CA ASP A 104 3.19 22.86 1.87
C ASP A 104 1.66 22.94 1.76
N LEU A 105 0.97 21.84 1.57
CA LEU A 105 -0.49 21.77 1.43
C LEU A 105 -1.23 21.60 2.76
N VAL A 106 -0.51 21.49 3.87
CA VAL A 106 -1.09 21.33 5.21
C VAL A 106 -0.48 22.34 6.17
N PRO A 107 -1.19 22.70 7.27
CA PRO A 107 -0.59 23.54 8.30
C PRO A 107 0.67 22.90 8.89
N PRO A 108 1.74 23.68 9.17
CA PRO A 108 3.01 23.12 9.68
C PRO A 108 2.85 22.32 10.98
N GLN A 109 1.96 22.71 11.85
CA GLN A 109 1.68 22.00 13.10
C GLN A 109 1.05 20.62 12.85
N ASN A 110 0.24 20.48 11.82
CA ASN A 110 -0.34 19.18 11.42
C ASN A 110 0.73 18.24 10.86
N ALA A 111 1.61 18.75 10.01
CA ALA A 111 2.72 17.95 9.47
C ALA A 111 3.64 17.46 10.60
N ARG A 112 3.95 18.30 11.58
CA ARG A 112 4.76 17.92 12.75
C ARG A 112 4.06 16.92 13.65
N ALA A 113 2.74 17.05 13.85
CA ALA A 113 1.95 16.12 14.63
C ALA A 113 1.93 14.72 13.99
N TRP A 114 1.73 14.66 12.67
CA TRP A 114 1.82 13.41 11.92
C TRP A 114 3.21 12.80 11.99
N GLN A 115 4.25 13.60 11.84
CA GLN A 115 5.62 13.11 11.97
C GLN A 115 5.88 12.47 13.33
N ARG A 116 5.45 13.10 14.40
CA ARG A 116 5.60 12.57 15.78
C ARG A 116 4.84 11.25 15.96
N TYR A 117 3.64 11.16 15.41
CA TYR A 117 2.82 9.95 15.46
C TYR A 117 3.47 8.78 14.69
N LEU A 118 3.89 9.03 13.46
CA LEU A 118 4.46 8.01 12.59
C LEU A 118 5.86 7.56 13.03
N ARG A 119 6.63 8.44 13.64
CA ARG A 119 7.99 8.14 14.17
C ARG A 119 8.01 7.05 15.23
N GLY A 120 6.89 6.70 15.82
CA GLY A 120 6.79 5.57 16.74
C GLY A 120 7.08 4.24 16.08
N GLU A 121 6.91 4.13 14.77
CA GLU A 121 7.12 2.89 14.01
C GLU A 121 8.35 2.96 13.08
N PHE A 122 8.46 4.02 12.28
CA PHE A 122 9.52 4.19 11.28
C PHE A 122 10.08 5.61 11.29
N PRO A 123 11.33 5.82 10.85
CA PRO A 123 11.83 7.16 10.61
C PRO A 123 10.97 7.90 9.59
N VAL A 124 10.68 9.18 9.86
CA VAL A 124 9.82 10.02 9.01
C VAL A 124 10.55 11.28 8.63
N VAL A 125 10.64 11.55 7.34
CA VAL A 125 11.21 12.77 6.78
C VAL A 125 10.09 13.63 6.20
N LEU A 126 10.09 14.91 6.53
CA LEU A 126 9.19 15.89 5.92
C LEU A 126 9.83 16.40 4.63
N PHE A 127 9.08 16.40 3.55
CA PHE A 127 9.60 16.74 2.25
C PHE A 127 8.60 17.52 1.39
N LYS A 128 9.13 18.38 0.53
CA LYS A 128 8.39 19.10 -0.48
C LYS A 128 9.08 18.95 -1.82
N ALA A 129 8.53 18.08 -2.68
CA ALA A 129 9.09 17.82 -3.99
C ALA A 129 8.92 18.98 -4.96
N SER A 130 7.80 19.70 -4.84
CA SER A 130 7.51 20.88 -5.66
C SER A 130 8.26 22.09 -5.11
N GLN A 131 9.45 22.34 -5.60
CA GLN A 131 10.15 23.61 -5.35
C GLN A 131 9.84 24.57 -6.48
N GLN A 132 9.03 25.56 -6.18
CA GLN A 132 8.94 26.76 -7.00
C GLN A 132 9.91 27.79 -6.41
N ASN A 133 10.85 28.14 -7.22
CA ASN A 133 11.64 29.33 -6.97
C ASN A 133 10.81 30.60 -7.24
#